data_071a760effe193920f338d36e33edf93
#
_entry.id   071a760effe193920f338d36e33edf93
#
_cell.length_a   1.000
_cell.length_b   1.000
_cell.length_c   1.000
_cell.angle_alpha   90.00
_cell.angle_beta   90.00
_cell.angle_gamma   90.00
#
_symmetry.space_group_name_H-M   'P 1'
#
loop_
_entity.id
_entity.type
_entity.pdbx_description
1 polymer ?
#
loop_
_entity_poly.entity_id
_entity_poly.type
_entity_poly.pdbx_seq_one_letter_code
_entity_poly.pdbx_strand_id
1 'polypeptide(L)'
;MECKEYGLTRSAERDNLNLNPLQRGGVLPLEAKKALLEYADGYSVCDYCAGRLDEIPTPSITGFLDDLAKFINVDEVRTTHGARESKFAIMHSLCEPGDTVIVDGNAHYTTHLAAERNRLKMIEVPNNGHPEYKITPEGYKETLENAIDKGIDVKLALLTHVDGNYGNLTDAKKIGGVAHKEGVPIILNCAYSMGRLPIDAKDLNMDFVVGSGHKSMAASGPIGVLGIKEDYTDKILQVSKRHQVKEIEMLGCTSRGAPIVTLMASLPHVAERVKHWDEKVKKTRNFVSQMEEIEGITQVGIRPKEHDLTRFETPVFDKIAEKHPRRGFFLYEELKKRNVVGIKRGQTKWFKCSVYGFSEEQINYIADSFKEIVEKYKEYL
;
A
#
# COMPACT_ATOMS: atom_id res chain seq x y z
N MET A 1 28.52 25.71 -13.93
CA MET A 1 28.23 24.36 -13.41
C MET A 1 27.56 23.60 -14.55
N GLU A 2 28.28 22.66 -15.18
CA GLU A 2 27.71 21.84 -16.23
C GLU A 2 26.69 20.89 -15.64
N CYS A 3 25.45 20.92 -16.12
CA CYS A 3 24.42 19.96 -15.71
C CYS A 3 24.79 18.58 -16.24
N LYS A 4 25.00 17.62 -15.37
CA LYS A 4 25.16 16.22 -15.76
C LYS A 4 23.89 15.71 -16.43
N GLU A 5 24.00 14.96 -17.50
CA GLU A 5 22.89 14.24 -18.11
C GLU A 5 22.48 13.08 -17.17
N TYR A 6 21.28 13.19 -16.55
CA TYR A 6 20.77 12.21 -15.59
C TYR A 6 19.94 11.08 -16.22
N GLY A 7 19.82 11.02 -17.54
CA GLY A 7 19.05 9.98 -18.23
C GLY A 7 17.58 9.94 -17.83
N LEU A 8 16.89 11.06 -17.87
CA LEU A 8 15.51 11.22 -17.36
C LEU A 8 14.41 10.62 -18.25
N THR A 9 14.76 9.89 -19.31
CA THR A 9 13.79 9.28 -20.22
C THR A 9 13.41 7.85 -19.76
N ARG A 10 12.10 7.55 -19.75
CA ARG A 10 11.55 6.22 -19.47
C ARG A 10 10.91 5.54 -20.68
N SER A 11 11.19 6.04 -21.89
CA SER A 11 10.54 5.57 -23.13
C SER A 11 10.69 4.06 -23.36
N ALA A 12 11.87 3.51 -23.10
CA ALA A 12 12.16 2.09 -23.29
C ALA A 12 11.46 1.15 -22.28
N GLU A 13 10.94 1.69 -21.18
CA GLU A 13 10.27 0.88 -20.13
C GLU A 13 8.74 0.89 -20.25
N ARG A 14 8.17 1.75 -21.09
CA ARG A 14 6.71 1.91 -21.21
C ARG A 14 6.01 0.71 -21.82
N ASP A 15 6.69 0.02 -22.73
CA ASP A 15 6.14 -1.11 -23.47
C ASP A 15 6.39 -2.47 -22.78
N ASN A 16 7.07 -2.45 -21.64
CA ASN A 16 7.37 -3.64 -20.87
C ASN A 16 6.18 -4.08 -20.00
N LEU A 17 6.02 -5.40 -19.86
CA LEU A 17 5.12 -6.02 -18.90
C LEU A 17 5.75 -5.97 -17.50
N ASN A 18 5.42 -4.92 -16.74
CA ASN A 18 6.04 -4.66 -15.46
C ASN A 18 5.29 -5.34 -14.31
N LEU A 19 5.89 -6.36 -13.70
CA LEU A 19 5.34 -7.16 -12.61
C LEU A 19 5.49 -6.52 -11.22
N ASN A 20 6.12 -5.35 -11.10
CA ASN A 20 6.35 -4.74 -9.78
C ASN A 20 5.02 -4.32 -9.12
N PRO A 21 4.65 -4.90 -7.96
CA PRO A 21 3.35 -4.66 -7.33
C PRO A 21 3.07 -3.19 -6.99
N LEU A 22 4.11 -2.42 -6.64
CA LEU A 22 3.98 -1.00 -6.31
C LEU A 22 3.56 -0.16 -7.52
N GLN A 23 4.06 -0.50 -8.71
CA GLN A 23 3.87 0.29 -9.92
C GLN A 23 2.56 -0.03 -10.64
N ARG A 24 1.99 -1.21 -10.42
CA ARG A 24 0.81 -1.68 -11.18
C ARG A 24 -0.45 -0.83 -11.00
N GLY A 25 -0.74 -0.38 -9.79
CA GLY A 25 -1.91 0.48 -9.51
C GLY A 25 -1.63 1.98 -9.59
N GLY A 26 -0.37 2.38 -9.74
CA GLY A 26 0.07 3.78 -9.69
C GLY A 26 0.17 4.46 -11.06
N VAL A 27 -0.33 3.84 -12.13
CA VAL A 27 -0.36 4.46 -13.46
C VAL A 27 -1.40 5.57 -13.47
N LEU A 28 -0.95 6.81 -13.71
CA LEU A 28 -1.84 7.96 -13.75
C LEU A 28 -2.78 7.90 -14.96
N PRO A 29 -4.10 8.12 -14.78
CA PRO A 29 -5.01 8.34 -15.90
C PRO A 29 -4.64 9.62 -16.68
N LEU A 30 -5.22 9.78 -17.87
CA LEU A 30 -4.88 10.90 -18.74
C LEU A 30 -5.18 12.26 -18.08
N GLU A 31 -6.30 12.33 -17.38
CA GLU A 31 -6.74 13.53 -16.63
C GLU A 31 -5.75 13.92 -15.56
N ALA A 32 -5.24 12.94 -14.80
CA ALA A 32 -4.21 13.19 -13.79
C ALA A 32 -2.86 13.60 -14.41
N LYS A 33 -2.52 13.10 -15.60
CA LYS A 33 -1.32 13.57 -16.33
C LYS A 33 -1.47 15.01 -16.79
N LYS A 34 -2.65 15.42 -17.29
CA LYS A 34 -2.95 16.80 -17.65
C LYS A 34 -2.87 17.69 -16.40
N ALA A 35 -3.55 17.33 -15.32
CA ALA A 35 -3.48 18.06 -14.06
C ALA A 35 -2.03 18.19 -13.52
N LEU A 36 -1.22 17.14 -13.68
CA LEU A 36 0.20 17.19 -13.30
C LEU A 36 0.95 18.29 -14.06
N LEU A 37 0.71 18.42 -15.35
CA LEU A 37 1.40 19.43 -16.19
C LEU A 37 0.93 20.86 -15.86
N GLU A 38 -0.37 21.05 -15.60
CA GLU A 38 -0.94 22.36 -15.23
C GLU A 38 -0.40 22.88 -13.87
N TYR A 39 -0.08 21.97 -12.96
CA TYR A 39 0.41 22.32 -11.61
C TYR A 39 1.88 21.94 -11.37
N ALA A 40 2.65 21.72 -12.44
CA ALA A 40 4.04 21.29 -12.32
C ALA A 40 4.98 22.36 -11.75
N ASP A 41 4.66 23.64 -11.92
CA ASP A 41 5.48 24.77 -11.52
C ASP A 41 5.45 25.05 -10.00
N GLY A 42 4.99 24.08 -9.21
CA GLY A 42 5.05 24.16 -7.74
C GLY A 42 3.97 24.98 -7.09
N TYR A 43 2.86 25.24 -7.76
CA TYR A 43 1.70 25.93 -7.19
C TYR A 43 1.17 25.24 -5.95
N SER A 44 0.80 26.04 -4.97
CA SER A 44 0.15 25.61 -3.73
C SER A 44 -1.35 25.70 -3.89
N VAL A 45 -2.05 24.61 -3.67
CA VAL A 45 -3.52 24.54 -3.65
C VAL A 45 -3.96 24.34 -2.22
N CYS A 46 -4.65 25.32 -1.62
CA CYS A 46 -5.07 25.23 -0.23
C CYS A 46 -6.25 26.16 0.05
N ASP A 47 -7.40 25.59 0.39
CA ASP A 47 -8.62 26.36 0.75
C ASP A 47 -8.49 27.10 2.09
N TYR A 48 -7.56 26.68 2.96
CA TYR A 48 -7.43 27.18 4.32
C TYR A 48 -6.54 28.41 4.45
N CYS A 49 -5.77 28.77 3.43
CA CYS A 49 -4.86 29.90 3.49
C CYS A 49 -5.49 31.15 2.86
N ALA A 50 -5.76 32.17 3.68
CA ALA A 50 -5.91 33.52 3.19
C ALA A 50 -4.57 33.99 2.59
N GLY A 51 -4.58 34.61 1.41
CA GLY A 51 -3.35 35.00 0.71
C GLY A 51 -2.59 33.84 0.09
N ARG A 52 -3.31 32.95 -0.53
CA ARG A 52 -2.78 31.86 -1.36
C ARG A 52 -1.79 32.38 -2.40
N LEU A 53 -0.84 31.52 -2.74
CA LEU A 53 0.15 31.82 -3.79
C LEU A 53 -0.47 31.85 -5.19
N ASP A 54 -1.57 31.13 -5.37
CA ASP A 54 -2.35 31.05 -6.58
C ASP A 54 -3.85 31.11 -6.27
N GLU A 55 -4.60 31.66 -7.18
CA GLU A 55 -6.06 31.73 -7.10
C GLU A 55 -6.66 30.56 -7.87
N ILE A 56 -6.84 29.43 -7.21
CA ILE A 56 -7.48 28.25 -7.80
C ILE A 56 -8.92 28.18 -7.26
N PRO A 57 -9.91 28.67 -8.01
CA PRO A 57 -11.30 28.70 -7.54
C PRO A 57 -11.96 27.32 -7.60
N THR A 58 -11.47 26.43 -8.44
CA THR A 58 -12.01 25.09 -8.66
C THR A 58 -10.93 24.13 -9.16
N PRO A 59 -11.03 22.81 -8.80
CA PRO A 59 -12.00 22.24 -7.88
C PRO A 59 -11.69 22.60 -6.42
N SER A 60 -12.72 22.59 -5.57
CA SER A 60 -12.56 22.80 -4.12
C SER A 60 -11.81 21.62 -3.49
N ILE A 61 -10.76 21.90 -2.74
CA ILE A 61 -10.02 20.88 -1.98
C ILE A 61 -10.90 20.31 -0.87
N THR A 62 -11.66 21.14 -0.19
CA THR A 62 -12.59 20.71 0.87
C THR A 62 -13.63 19.75 0.30
N GLY A 63 -14.27 20.09 -0.82
CA GLY A 63 -15.24 19.21 -1.47
C GLY A 63 -14.61 17.87 -1.94
N PHE A 64 -13.36 17.90 -2.35
CA PHE A 64 -12.64 16.66 -2.68
C PHE A 64 -12.37 15.80 -1.43
N LEU A 65 -12.02 16.39 -0.29
CA LEU A 65 -11.82 15.64 0.95
C LEU A 65 -13.12 14.96 1.40
N ASP A 66 -14.28 15.63 1.24
CA ASP A 66 -15.60 15.06 1.49
C ASP A 66 -15.89 13.86 0.58
N ASP A 67 -15.55 13.95 -0.70
CA ASP A 67 -15.71 12.85 -1.64
C ASP A 67 -14.76 11.67 -1.31
N LEU A 68 -13.57 11.96 -0.87
CA LEU A 68 -12.60 10.95 -0.44
C LEU A 68 -13.06 10.28 0.87
N ALA A 69 -13.66 11.04 1.80
CA ALA A 69 -14.26 10.49 3.01
C ALA A 69 -15.41 9.52 2.68
N LYS A 70 -16.29 9.90 1.76
CA LYS A 70 -17.35 9.01 1.25
C LYS A 70 -16.78 7.76 0.58
N PHE A 71 -15.70 7.91 -0.20
CA PHE A 71 -15.08 6.79 -0.93
C PHE A 71 -14.55 5.68 0.00
N ILE A 72 -14.09 6.01 1.19
CA ILE A 72 -13.60 5.04 2.19
C ILE A 72 -14.53 4.88 3.40
N ASN A 73 -15.68 5.57 3.39
CA ASN A 73 -16.70 5.59 4.44
C ASN A 73 -16.12 5.90 5.84
N VAL A 74 -15.50 7.06 5.96
CA VAL A 74 -15.05 7.66 7.24
C VAL A 74 -15.73 9.03 7.44
N ASP A 75 -15.61 9.61 8.63
CA ASP A 75 -16.25 10.89 8.94
C ASP A 75 -15.40 12.07 8.45
N GLU A 76 -14.08 12.02 8.63
CA GLU A 76 -13.15 13.07 8.23
C GLU A 76 -11.95 12.52 7.47
N VAL A 77 -11.42 13.29 6.52
CA VAL A 77 -10.20 12.96 5.78
C VAL A 77 -9.24 14.13 5.73
N ARG A 78 -7.96 13.83 5.81
CA ARG A 78 -6.87 14.75 5.45
C ARG A 78 -5.89 14.07 4.50
N THR A 79 -5.22 14.89 3.68
CA THR A 79 -4.07 14.43 2.93
C THR A 79 -2.78 14.72 3.68
N THR A 80 -1.83 13.81 3.61
CA THR A 80 -0.51 13.87 4.25
C THR A 80 0.58 13.62 3.21
N HIS A 81 1.86 13.64 3.58
CA HIS A 81 2.96 13.28 2.67
C HIS A 81 3.15 11.75 2.52
N GLY A 82 2.20 10.95 2.99
CA GLY A 82 2.19 9.50 2.86
C GLY A 82 1.68 8.79 4.11
N ALA A 83 1.33 7.52 3.99
CA ALA A 83 0.80 6.70 5.08
C ALA A 83 1.71 6.64 6.33
N ARG A 84 3.02 6.95 6.22
CA ARG A 84 3.92 7.04 7.37
C ARG A 84 3.59 8.25 8.23
N GLU A 85 3.40 9.42 7.61
CA GLU A 85 2.99 10.63 8.32
C GLU A 85 1.63 10.46 8.97
N SER A 86 0.66 9.90 8.24
CA SER A 86 -0.68 9.61 8.79
C SER A 86 -0.60 8.76 10.06
N LYS A 87 0.19 7.68 10.05
CA LYS A 87 0.39 6.84 11.24
C LYS A 87 1.10 7.59 12.37
N PHE A 88 2.11 8.40 12.01
CA PHE A 88 2.82 9.21 12.98
C PHE A 88 1.86 10.19 13.68
N ALA A 89 1.03 10.91 12.92
CA ALA A 89 0.07 11.87 13.47
C ALA A 89 -0.93 11.21 14.42
N ILE A 90 -1.50 10.05 14.05
CA ILE A 90 -2.42 9.31 14.92
C ILE A 90 -1.71 8.89 16.22
N MET A 91 -0.53 8.26 16.11
CA MET A 91 0.22 7.80 17.28
C MET A 91 0.63 8.96 18.18
N HIS A 92 1.04 10.11 17.61
CA HIS A 92 1.46 11.28 18.38
C HIS A 92 0.29 11.95 19.12
N SER A 93 -0.90 11.95 18.50
CA SER A 93 -2.10 12.54 19.11
C SER A 93 -2.73 11.68 20.21
N LEU A 94 -2.58 10.37 20.14
CA LEU A 94 -3.29 9.42 21.02
C LEU A 94 -2.42 8.79 22.09
N CYS A 95 -1.10 8.84 21.94
CA CYS A 95 -0.16 8.15 22.82
C CYS A 95 0.89 9.10 23.37
N GLU A 96 1.33 8.83 24.59
CA GLU A 96 2.48 9.48 25.21
C GLU A 96 3.75 8.62 25.07
N PRO A 97 4.95 9.22 25.13
CA PRO A 97 6.20 8.47 25.12
C PRO A 97 6.25 7.40 26.22
N GLY A 98 6.44 6.15 25.83
CA GLY A 98 6.46 4.98 26.73
C GLY A 98 5.17 4.18 26.74
N ASP A 99 4.10 4.68 26.14
CA ASP A 99 2.86 3.93 25.94
C ASP A 99 3.07 2.72 25.04
N THR A 100 2.15 1.74 25.16
CA THR A 100 2.21 0.49 24.41
C THR A 100 1.17 0.48 23.28
N VAL A 101 1.62 0.05 22.10
CA VAL A 101 0.76 -0.20 20.95
C VAL A 101 0.91 -1.65 20.47
N ILE A 102 -0.16 -2.19 19.89
CA ILE A 102 -0.12 -3.52 19.26
C ILE A 102 -0.04 -3.37 17.75
N VAL A 103 0.85 -4.15 17.12
CA VAL A 103 1.06 -4.15 15.67
C VAL A 103 1.07 -5.57 15.13
N ASP A 104 0.60 -5.78 13.90
CA ASP A 104 0.67 -7.10 13.26
C ASP A 104 2.10 -7.46 12.82
N GLY A 105 2.46 -8.74 12.86
CA GLY A 105 3.77 -9.26 12.49
C GLY A 105 4.08 -9.19 10.98
N ASN A 106 3.11 -8.81 10.14
CA ASN A 106 3.31 -8.53 8.73
C ASN A 106 3.39 -7.02 8.44
N ALA A 107 3.42 -6.20 9.49
CA ALA A 107 3.41 -4.74 9.37
C ALA A 107 4.58 -4.23 8.53
N HIS A 108 4.29 -3.23 7.71
CA HIS A 108 5.32 -2.57 6.92
C HIS A 108 6.26 -1.77 7.85
N TYR A 109 7.57 -1.76 7.56
CA TYR A 109 8.59 -1.08 8.38
C TYR A 109 8.24 0.38 8.75
N THR A 110 7.43 1.07 7.95
CA THR A 110 6.98 2.44 8.26
C THR A 110 6.07 2.53 9.48
N THR A 111 5.47 1.42 9.91
CA THR A 111 4.72 1.33 11.16
C THR A 111 5.66 1.35 12.34
N HIS A 112 6.69 0.50 12.30
CA HIS A 112 7.73 0.45 13.33
C HIS A 112 8.44 1.81 13.48
N LEU A 113 8.78 2.46 12.35
CA LEU A 113 9.39 3.80 12.38
C LEU A 113 8.47 4.89 12.93
N ALA A 114 7.15 4.78 12.72
CA ALA A 114 6.20 5.73 13.31
C ALA A 114 6.11 5.55 14.83
N ALA A 115 6.04 4.30 15.31
CA ALA A 115 6.02 3.98 16.74
C ALA A 115 7.35 4.37 17.42
N GLU A 116 8.49 4.03 16.82
CA GLU A 116 9.82 4.37 17.33
C GLU A 116 10.01 5.90 17.45
N ARG A 117 9.59 6.67 16.44
CA ARG A 117 9.65 8.12 16.46
C ARG A 117 8.81 8.73 17.58
N ASN A 118 7.67 8.12 17.91
CA ASN A 118 6.82 8.50 19.03
C ASN A 118 7.28 7.89 20.37
N ARG A 119 8.40 7.15 20.39
CA ARG A 119 8.95 6.50 21.58
C ARG A 119 7.98 5.51 22.23
N LEU A 120 7.16 4.82 21.42
CA LEU A 120 6.18 3.84 21.88
C LEU A 120 6.81 2.46 22.03
N LYS A 121 6.30 1.68 22.95
CA LYS A 121 6.57 0.25 23.05
C LYS A 121 5.65 -0.50 22.09
N MET A 122 6.15 -1.55 21.46
CA MET A 122 5.37 -2.35 20.53
C MET A 122 5.26 -3.78 21.02
N ILE A 123 4.05 -4.33 20.98
CA ILE A 123 3.77 -5.76 21.11
C ILE A 123 3.33 -6.24 19.74
N GLU A 124 3.98 -7.27 19.23
CA GLU A 124 3.69 -7.82 17.90
C GLU A 124 2.72 -8.98 17.99
N VAL A 125 1.68 -8.96 17.16
CA VAL A 125 0.78 -10.10 16.94
C VAL A 125 1.45 -11.03 15.94
N PRO A 126 1.86 -12.26 16.32
CA PRO A 126 2.55 -13.15 15.41
C PRO A 126 1.62 -13.62 14.28
N ASN A 127 2.19 -13.82 13.10
CA ASN A 127 1.52 -14.62 12.07
C ASN A 127 1.71 -16.12 12.35
N ASN A 128 0.93 -16.96 11.65
CA ASN A 128 0.97 -18.42 11.84
C ASN A 128 2.17 -19.13 11.15
N GLY A 129 3.12 -18.37 10.59
CA GLY A 129 4.30 -18.91 9.92
C GLY A 129 4.06 -19.45 8.51
N HIS A 130 5.11 -20.09 7.95
CA HIS A 130 5.07 -20.72 6.64
C HIS A 130 4.03 -21.87 6.60
N PRO A 131 3.27 -22.05 5.50
CA PRO A 131 3.34 -21.29 4.24
C PRO A 131 2.41 -20.08 4.17
N GLU A 132 1.51 -19.90 5.10
CA GLU A 132 0.41 -18.93 5.00
C GLU A 132 0.80 -17.53 5.48
N TYR A 133 1.57 -17.41 6.55
CA TYR A 133 1.91 -16.14 7.20
C TYR A 133 0.68 -15.28 7.51
N LYS A 134 -0.39 -15.92 7.94
CA LYS A 134 -1.69 -15.31 8.22
C LYS A 134 -1.70 -14.60 9.57
N ILE A 135 -2.23 -13.39 9.58
CA ILE A 135 -2.63 -12.69 10.80
C ILE A 135 -4.09 -13.04 11.08
N THR A 136 -4.41 -13.47 12.31
CA THR A 136 -5.73 -13.95 12.66
C THR A 136 -6.40 -13.11 13.74
N PRO A 137 -7.75 -13.06 13.78
CA PRO A 137 -8.49 -12.44 14.87
C PRO A 137 -8.16 -13.06 16.25
N GLU A 138 -7.94 -14.37 16.27
CA GLU A 138 -7.56 -15.12 17.48
C GLU A 138 -6.19 -14.66 17.99
N GLY A 139 -5.20 -14.48 17.11
CA GLY A 139 -3.87 -13.98 17.47
C GLY A 139 -3.93 -12.55 18.03
N TYR A 140 -4.79 -11.69 17.48
CA TYR A 140 -5.04 -10.36 18.04
C TYR A 140 -5.67 -10.44 19.42
N LYS A 141 -6.70 -11.29 19.59
CA LYS A 141 -7.37 -11.51 20.87
C LYS A 141 -6.40 -11.98 21.94
N GLU A 142 -5.65 -13.05 21.67
CA GLU A 142 -4.68 -13.61 22.62
C GLU A 142 -3.60 -12.59 23.00
N THR A 143 -3.12 -11.80 22.04
CA THR A 143 -2.10 -10.78 22.28
C THR A 143 -2.64 -9.65 23.17
N LEU A 144 -3.87 -9.19 22.91
CA LEU A 144 -4.53 -8.15 23.71
C LEU A 144 -4.81 -8.65 25.14
N GLU A 145 -5.43 -9.83 25.30
CA GLU A 145 -5.72 -10.44 26.58
C GLU A 145 -4.44 -10.64 27.41
N ASN A 146 -3.39 -11.18 26.81
CA ASN A 146 -2.09 -11.36 27.45
C ASN A 146 -1.42 -10.04 27.89
N ALA A 147 -1.62 -8.95 27.15
CA ALA A 147 -1.12 -7.64 27.54
C ALA A 147 -1.91 -7.08 28.74
N ILE A 148 -3.24 -7.16 28.69
CA ILE A 148 -4.15 -6.72 29.76
C ILE A 148 -3.90 -7.50 31.06
N ASP A 149 -3.78 -8.83 30.99
CA ASP A 149 -3.50 -9.69 32.15
C ASP A 149 -2.16 -9.35 32.82
N LYS A 150 -1.20 -8.82 32.08
CA LYS A 150 0.08 -8.31 32.61
C LYS A 150 -0.01 -6.86 33.10
N GLY A 151 -1.20 -6.28 33.13
CA GLY A 151 -1.41 -4.88 33.54
C GLY A 151 -0.85 -3.84 32.55
N ILE A 152 -0.68 -4.22 31.28
CA ILE A 152 -0.23 -3.31 30.24
C ILE A 152 -1.45 -2.61 29.64
N ASP A 153 -1.46 -1.28 29.73
CA ASP A 153 -2.46 -0.42 29.11
C ASP A 153 -2.11 -0.23 27.63
N VAL A 154 -2.87 -0.90 26.75
CA VAL A 154 -2.69 -0.80 25.29
C VAL A 154 -3.46 0.39 24.75
N LYS A 155 -2.77 1.38 24.23
CA LYS A 155 -3.37 2.65 23.76
C LYS A 155 -3.93 2.61 22.34
N LEU A 156 -3.36 1.73 21.50
CA LEU A 156 -3.68 1.73 20.07
C LEU A 156 -3.31 0.39 19.46
N ALA A 157 -4.14 -0.14 18.57
CA ALA A 157 -3.84 -1.26 17.71
C ALA A 157 -3.60 -0.80 16.27
N LEU A 158 -2.79 -1.52 15.51
CA LEU A 158 -2.57 -1.28 14.10
C LEU A 158 -2.62 -2.60 13.33
N LEU A 159 -3.44 -2.63 12.28
CA LEU A 159 -3.63 -3.75 11.38
C LEU A 159 -3.21 -3.40 9.96
N THR A 160 -2.41 -4.23 9.33
CA THR A 160 -2.13 -4.15 7.91
C THR A 160 -3.23 -4.87 7.13
N HIS A 161 -4.02 -4.12 6.35
CA HIS A 161 -5.14 -4.67 5.59
C HIS A 161 -4.70 -5.68 4.54
N VAL A 162 -3.70 -5.29 3.73
CA VAL A 162 -2.99 -6.21 2.82
C VAL A 162 -1.50 -6.03 3.03
N ASP A 163 -0.81 -7.11 3.41
CA ASP A 163 0.62 -7.04 3.63
C ASP A 163 1.43 -6.98 2.33
N GLY A 164 2.57 -6.30 2.41
CA GLY A 164 3.45 -6.08 1.25
C GLY A 164 4.42 -7.23 0.95
N ASN A 165 4.38 -8.34 1.69
CA ASN A 165 5.26 -9.48 1.51
C ASN A 165 4.56 -10.65 0.82
N TYR A 166 3.38 -11.01 1.28
CA TYR A 166 2.63 -12.19 0.84
C TYR A 166 1.35 -11.80 0.09
N GLY A 167 0.87 -10.55 0.25
CA GLY A 167 -0.39 -10.09 -0.31
C GLY A 167 -1.59 -10.76 0.36
N ASN A 168 -1.49 -11.04 1.65
CA ASN A 168 -2.59 -11.56 2.42
C ASN A 168 -3.57 -10.45 2.77
N LEU A 169 -4.84 -10.69 2.50
CA LEU A 169 -5.94 -9.85 2.99
C LEU A 169 -6.33 -10.32 4.39
N THR A 170 -6.38 -9.40 5.34
CA THR A 170 -6.73 -9.72 6.73
C THR A 170 -8.25 -9.61 6.97
N ASP A 171 -8.80 -10.39 7.90
CA ASP A 171 -10.18 -10.24 8.37
C ASP A 171 -10.30 -9.00 9.28
N ALA A 172 -10.23 -7.83 8.63
CA ALA A 172 -10.19 -6.53 9.32
C ALA A 172 -11.43 -6.33 10.21
N LYS A 173 -12.62 -6.74 9.76
CA LYS A 173 -13.88 -6.59 10.49
C LYS A 173 -13.85 -7.31 11.83
N LYS A 174 -13.40 -8.57 11.85
CA LYS A 174 -13.30 -9.33 13.10
C LYS A 174 -12.20 -8.80 14.00
N ILE A 175 -11.04 -8.42 13.45
CA ILE A 175 -9.93 -7.88 14.24
C ILE A 175 -10.33 -6.53 14.85
N GLY A 176 -11.02 -5.66 14.10
CA GLY A 176 -11.58 -4.41 14.64
C GLY A 176 -12.55 -4.66 15.80
N GLY A 177 -13.45 -5.66 15.64
CA GLY A 177 -14.36 -6.06 16.71
C GLY A 177 -13.62 -6.58 17.97
N VAL A 178 -12.51 -7.29 17.79
CA VAL A 178 -11.66 -7.73 18.92
C VAL A 178 -11.04 -6.53 19.64
N ALA A 179 -10.45 -5.58 18.91
CA ALA A 179 -9.84 -4.38 19.50
C ALA A 179 -10.89 -3.54 20.27
N HIS A 180 -12.03 -3.28 19.65
CA HIS A 180 -13.11 -2.49 20.27
C HIS A 180 -13.71 -3.14 21.52
N LYS A 181 -13.78 -4.48 21.58
CA LYS A 181 -14.25 -5.18 22.77
C LYS A 181 -13.37 -4.89 23.99
N GLU A 182 -12.09 -4.68 23.77
CA GLU A 182 -11.12 -4.32 24.82
C GLU A 182 -10.94 -2.78 24.96
N GLY A 183 -11.76 -1.98 24.27
CA GLY A 183 -11.70 -0.51 24.31
C GLY A 183 -10.48 0.10 23.62
N VAL A 184 -9.81 -0.65 22.77
CA VAL A 184 -8.59 -0.23 22.06
C VAL A 184 -8.93 0.29 20.67
N PRO A 185 -8.64 1.57 20.33
CA PRO A 185 -8.80 2.09 18.98
C PRO A 185 -7.85 1.43 17.99
N ILE A 186 -8.25 1.37 16.71
CA ILE A 186 -7.50 0.62 15.71
C ILE A 186 -7.28 1.39 14.41
N ILE A 187 -6.03 1.32 13.89
CA ILE A 187 -5.64 1.83 12.58
C ILE A 187 -5.65 0.70 11.54
N LEU A 188 -6.33 0.91 10.42
CA LEU A 188 -6.22 0.06 9.24
C LEU A 188 -5.21 0.66 8.25
N ASN A 189 -4.09 -0.02 8.05
CA ASN A 189 -3.10 0.38 7.05
C ASN A 189 -3.47 -0.16 5.67
N CYS A 190 -4.10 0.68 4.86
CA CYS A 190 -4.58 0.40 3.53
C CYS A 190 -3.60 0.76 2.41
N ALA A 191 -2.30 0.87 2.70
CA ALA A 191 -1.31 1.32 1.71
C ALA A 191 -1.25 0.45 0.44
N TYR A 192 -1.64 -0.83 0.50
CA TYR A 192 -1.74 -1.74 -0.65
C TYR A 192 -3.17 -2.03 -1.10
N SER A 193 -4.16 -1.77 -0.26
CA SER A 193 -5.57 -2.07 -0.58
C SER A 193 -6.34 -0.85 -1.10
N MET A 194 -6.07 0.35 -0.58
CA MET A 194 -6.75 1.57 -1.02
C MET A 194 -6.51 1.82 -2.51
N GLY A 195 -7.61 1.95 -3.25
CA GLY A 195 -7.61 2.07 -4.72
C GLY A 195 -7.42 0.75 -5.47
N ARG A 196 -7.41 -0.39 -4.77
CA ARG A 196 -7.44 -1.76 -5.35
C ARG A 196 -8.79 -2.40 -5.11
N LEU A 197 -9.17 -2.55 -3.86
CA LEU A 197 -10.43 -3.14 -3.43
C LEU A 197 -11.28 -2.09 -2.68
N PRO A 198 -12.59 -2.31 -2.57
CA PRO A 198 -13.47 -1.45 -1.78
C PRO A 198 -13.02 -1.40 -0.31
N ILE A 199 -13.09 -0.22 0.29
CA ILE A 199 -12.83 -0.01 1.71
C ILE A 199 -14.05 0.69 2.29
N ASP A 200 -14.63 0.10 3.31
CA ASP A 200 -15.69 0.67 4.13
C ASP A 200 -15.22 0.62 5.59
N ALA A 201 -14.69 1.75 6.08
CA ALA A 201 -14.08 1.80 7.39
C ALA A 201 -15.07 1.51 8.52
N LYS A 202 -16.33 1.95 8.36
CA LYS A 202 -17.38 1.73 9.35
C LYS A 202 -17.79 0.27 9.41
N ASP A 203 -18.01 -0.38 8.24
CA ASP A 203 -18.30 -1.82 8.20
C ASP A 203 -17.13 -2.67 8.71
N LEU A 204 -15.90 -2.25 8.47
CA LEU A 204 -14.70 -2.93 8.94
C LEU A 204 -14.37 -2.69 10.43
N ASN A 205 -15.15 -1.88 11.14
CA ASN A 205 -14.92 -1.50 12.54
C ASN A 205 -13.56 -0.79 12.75
N MET A 206 -13.21 0.16 11.88
CA MET A 206 -11.93 0.87 11.96
C MET A 206 -12.13 2.31 12.42
N ASP A 207 -11.29 2.76 13.37
CA ASP A 207 -11.31 4.15 13.83
C ASP A 207 -10.48 5.05 12.92
N PHE A 208 -9.43 4.49 12.32
CA PHE A 208 -8.55 5.21 11.40
C PHE A 208 -8.24 4.37 10.17
N VAL A 209 -8.20 5.02 9.02
CA VAL A 209 -7.74 4.41 7.76
C VAL A 209 -6.58 5.21 7.20
N VAL A 210 -5.44 4.57 6.97
CA VAL A 210 -4.29 5.25 6.38
C VAL A 210 -3.94 4.66 5.02
N GLY A 211 -3.85 5.51 4.01
CA GLY A 211 -3.60 5.12 2.63
C GLY A 211 -2.37 5.79 2.01
N SER A 212 -1.95 5.28 0.86
CA SER A 212 -0.84 5.82 0.08
C SER A 212 -1.37 6.27 -1.28
N GLY A 213 -1.52 7.59 -1.48
CA GLY A 213 -2.08 8.15 -2.70
C GLY A 213 -1.22 7.89 -3.95
N HIS A 214 0.10 7.87 -3.79
CA HIS A 214 1.05 7.61 -4.87
C HIS A 214 1.21 6.12 -5.24
N LYS A 215 0.47 5.23 -4.60
CA LYS A 215 0.36 3.81 -4.99
C LYS A 215 -0.90 3.61 -5.83
N SER A 216 -1.87 2.86 -5.33
CA SER A 216 -3.04 2.49 -6.13
C SER A 216 -4.12 3.58 -6.24
N MET A 217 -3.96 4.69 -5.54
CA MET A 217 -4.79 5.89 -5.80
C MET A 217 -4.31 6.70 -7.01
N ALA A 218 -3.20 6.28 -7.64
CA ALA A 218 -2.65 6.83 -8.88
C ALA A 218 -2.39 8.35 -8.85
N ALA A 219 -1.90 8.86 -7.72
CA ALA A 219 -1.43 10.23 -7.61
C ALA A 219 0.07 10.35 -7.90
N SER A 220 0.52 11.51 -8.32
CA SER A 220 1.94 11.83 -8.46
C SER A 220 2.56 12.20 -7.12
N GLY A 221 3.83 11.85 -6.93
CA GLY A 221 4.60 12.26 -5.75
C GLY A 221 4.09 11.71 -4.41
N PRO A 222 4.78 12.03 -3.31
CA PRO A 222 4.39 11.55 -1.99
C PRO A 222 3.12 12.25 -1.52
N ILE A 223 2.05 11.47 -1.43
CA ILE A 223 0.78 11.88 -0.84
C ILE A 223 0.16 10.69 -0.12
N GLY A 224 -0.42 10.92 1.06
CA GLY A 224 -1.14 9.95 1.87
C GLY A 224 -2.58 10.36 2.07
N VAL A 225 -3.37 9.41 2.52
CA VAL A 225 -4.75 9.59 2.97
C VAL A 225 -4.80 9.24 4.44
N LEU A 226 -5.39 10.11 5.24
CA LEU A 226 -5.67 9.92 6.65
C LEU A 226 -7.19 10.04 6.84
N GLY A 227 -7.86 8.91 7.04
CA GLY A 227 -9.27 8.84 7.40
C GLY A 227 -9.43 8.73 8.91
N ILE A 228 -10.39 9.43 9.49
CA ILE A 228 -10.58 9.60 10.92
C ILE A 228 -12.06 9.41 11.25
N LYS A 229 -12.35 8.63 12.31
CA LYS A 229 -13.67 8.53 12.89
C LYS A 229 -13.97 9.79 13.73
N GLU A 230 -15.22 10.26 13.74
CA GLU A 230 -15.66 11.48 14.39
C GLU A 230 -15.16 11.62 15.84
N ASP A 231 -15.22 10.55 16.62
CA ASP A 231 -14.80 10.51 18.04
C ASP A 231 -13.37 10.99 18.29
N TYR A 232 -12.52 10.97 17.26
CA TYR A 232 -11.08 11.30 17.35
C TYR A 232 -10.70 12.57 16.60
N THR A 233 -11.65 13.21 15.89
CA THR A 233 -11.39 14.36 15.03
C THR A 233 -10.74 15.51 15.81
N ASP A 234 -11.28 15.89 16.94
CA ASP A 234 -10.77 17.00 17.75
C ASP A 234 -9.33 16.76 18.26
N LYS A 235 -8.97 15.51 18.50
CA LYS A 235 -7.61 15.15 18.93
C LYS A 235 -6.61 15.17 17.80
N ILE A 236 -6.96 14.55 16.66
CA ILE A 236 -6.05 14.42 15.51
C ILE A 236 -5.93 15.73 14.73
N LEU A 237 -7.02 16.48 14.61
CA LEU A 237 -7.08 17.73 13.86
C LEU A 237 -7.04 18.97 14.75
N GLN A 238 -6.42 18.85 15.91
CA GLN A 238 -6.28 19.97 16.84
C GLN A 238 -5.61 21.16 16.16
N VAL A 239 -6.31 22.30 16.14
CA VAL A 239 -5.79 23.53 15.57
C VAL A 239 -4.81 24.23 16.50
N SER A 240 -3.84 24.91 15.91
CA SER A 240 -2.87 25.72 16.65
C SER A 240 -3.54 26.85 17.38
N LYS A 241 -3.20 27.04 18.67
CA LYS A 241 -3.64 28.18 19.46
C LYS A 241 -3.20 29.52 18.88
N ARG A 242 -2.07 29.55 18.17
CA ARG A 242 -1.49 30.77 17.57
C ARG A 242 -1.98 30.99 16.13
N HIS A 243 -2.24 29.91 15.39
CA HIS A 243 -2.62 29.94 13.98
C HIS A 243 -3.88 29.10 13.76
N GLN A 244 -5.04 29.68 13.98
CA GLN A 244 -6.34 29.01 14.08
C GLN A 244 -6.81 28.25 12.81
N VAL A 245 -6.09 28.38 11.67
CA VAL A 245 -6.36 27.66 10.44
C VAL A 245 -5.34 26.54 10.17
N LYS A 246 -4.49 26.23 11.16
CA LYS A 246 -3.42 25.23 11.02
C LYS A 246 -3.56 24.14 12.05
N GLU A 247 -3.68 22.90 11.57
CA GLU A 247 -3.69 21.68 12.36
C GLU A 247 -2.25 21.35 12.77
N ILE A 248 -1.99 21.17 14.07
CA ILE A 248 -0.63 21.03 14.61
C ILE A 248 0.03 19.68 14.27
N GLU A 249 -0.77 18.64 14.06
CA GLU A 249 -0.27 17.29 13.74
C GLU A 249 0.10 17.15 12.26
N MET A 250 -0.41 18.00 11.40
CA MET A 250 -0.05 17.96 9.97
C MET A 250 1.34 18.57 9.78
N LEU A 251 2.33 17.76 9.41
CA LEU A 251 3.74 18.15 9.30
C LEU A 251 4.05 19.11 8.15
N GLY A 252 3.09 19.39 7.31
CA GLY A 252 3.22 20.37 6.23
C GLY A 252 1.90 21.05 5.96
N CYS A 253 1.89 22.04 5.06
CA CYS A 253 0.62 22.48 4.48
C CYS A 253 -0.03 21.30 3.78
N THR A 254 -1.25 20.97 4.18
CA THR A 254 -1.93 19.70 3.87
C THR A 254 -2.15 19.46 2.38
N SER A 255 -2.43 20.49 1.62
CA SER A 255 -2.77 20.36 0.20
C SER A 255 -1.78 21.15 -0.63
N ARG A 256 -1.09 20.48 -1.55
CA ARG A 256 -0.06 21.12 -2.37
C ARG A 256 -0.07 20.64 -3.80
N GLY A 257 -0.17 21.59 -4.73
CA GLY A 257 0.16 21.48 -6.14
C GLY A 257 -0.14 20.14 -6.81
N ALA A 258 0.78 19.69 -7.62
CA ALA A 258 0.63 18.47 -8.42
C ALA A 258 0.19 17.19 -7.66
N PRO A 259 0.66 16.87 -6.44
CA PRO A 259 0.20 15.66 -5.76
C PRO A 259 -1.29 15.64 -5.44
N ILE A 260 -1.85 16.75 -4.92
CA ILE A 260 -3.27 16.79 -4.57
C ILE A 260 -4.17 16.80 -5.81
N VAL A 261 -3.85 17.63 -6.81
CA VAL A 261 -4.69 17.72 -8.02
C VAL A 261 -4.65 16.43 -8.85
N THR A 262 -3.52 15.71 -8.85
CA THR A 262 -3.47 14.39 -9.50
C THR A 262 -4.28 13.35 -8.75
N LEU A 263 -4.35 13.41 -7.41
CA LEU A 263 -5.21 12.55 -6.61
C LEU A 263 -6.69 12.83 -6.90
N MET A 264 -7.07 14.12 -6.96
CA MET A 264 -8.43 14.56 -7.31
C MET A 264 -8.83 14.05 -8.69
N ALA A 265 -7.99 14.27 -9.70
CA ALA A 265 -8.25 13.81 -11.07
C ALA A 265 -8.27 12.28 -11.22
N SER A 266 -7.59 11.55 -10.33
CA SER A 266 -7.56 10.08 -10.34
C SER A 266 -8.75 9.45 -9.62
N LEU A 267 -9.36 10.13 -8.65
CA LEU A 267 -10.39 9.54 -7.78
C LEU A 267 -11.57 8.93 -8.55
N PRO A 268 -12.16 9.57 -9.58
CA PRO A 268 -13.26 8.96 -10.35
C PRO A 268 -12.85 7.65 -11.03
N HIS A 269 -11.65 7.58 -11.60
CA HIS A 269 -11.11 6.38 -12.24
C HIS A 269 -10.83 5.28 -11.22
N VAL A 270 -10.35 5.65 -10.04
CA VAL A 270 -10.09 4.73 -8.93
C VAL A 270 -11.40 4.18 -8.39
N ALA A 271 -12.40 5.03 -8.16
CA ALA A 271 -13.72 4.64 -7.67
C ALA A 271 -14.40 3.66 -8.63
N GLU A 272 -14.26 3.86 -9.94
CA GLU A 272 -14.81 2.93 -10.93
C GLU A 272 -14.06 1.59 -10.91
N ARG A 273 -12.73 1.60 -10.93
CA ARG A 273 -11.95 0.36 -11.05
C ARG A 273 -12.03 -0.56 -9.83
N VAL A 274 -12.28 -0.02 -8.61
CA VAL A 274 -12.42 -0.86 -7.40
C VAL A 274 -13.69 -1.71 -7.43
N LYS A 275 -14.73 -1.29 -8.17
CA LYS A 275 -15.96 -2.07 -8.35
C LYS A 275 -15.71 -3.40 -9.07
N HIS A 276 -14.65 -3.48 -9.86
CA HIS A 276 -14.25 -4.66 -10.64
C HIS A 276 -13.16 -5.49 -9.94
N TRP A 277 -13.07 -5.41 -8.62
CA TRP A 277 -12.02 -6.10 -7.87
C TRP A 277 -12.06 -7.61 -8.03
N ASP A 278 -13.24 -8.24 -7.99
CA ASP A 278 -13.41 -9.68 -8.11
C ASP A 278 -12.83 -10.23 -9.41
N GLU A 279 -12.98 -9.50 -10.53
CA GLU A 279 -12.38 -9.87 -11.81
C GLU A 279 -10.84 -9.86 -11.74
N LYS A 280 -10.26 -8.88 -11.03
CA LYS A 280 -8.79 -8.79 -10.86
C LYS A 280 -8.27 -9.94 -10.01
N VAL A 281 -8.99 -10.30 -8.95
CA VAL A 281 -8.69 -11.46 -8.11
C VAL A 281 -8.77 -12.75 -8.92
N LYS A 282 -9.82 -12.93 -9.74
CA LYS A 282 -9.96 -14.10 -10.62
C LYS A 282 -8.77 -14.24 -11.56
N LYS A 283 -8.34 -13.16 -12.22
CA LYS A 283 -7.15 -13.14 -13.08
C LYS A 283 -5.87 -13.50 -12.32
N THR A 284 -5.75 -13.01 -11.09
CA THR A 284 -4.59 -13.36 -10.24
C THR A 284 -4.58 -14.83 -9.88
N ARG A 285 -5.73 -15.42 -9.53
CA ARG A 285 -5.85 -16.86 -9.24
C ARG A 285 -5.51 -17.71 -10.46
N ASN A 286 -5.94 -17.31 -11.66
CA ASN A 286 -5.56 -17.97 -12.90
C ASN A 286 -4.04 -17.92 -13.13
N PHE A 287 -3.42 -16.75 -12.94
CA PHE A 287 -1.96 -16.62 -13.04
C PHE A 287 -1.23 -17.51 -12.04
N VAL A 288 -1.69 -17.57 -10.79
CA VAL A 288 -1.12 -18.46 -9.77
C VAL A 288 -1.19 -19.91 -10.21
N SER A 289 -2.36 -20.37 -10.73
CA SER A 289 -2.52 -21.73 -11.23
C SER A 289 -1.52 -22.05 -12.34
N GLN A 290 -1.37 -21.17 -13.34
CA GLN A 290 -0.41 -21.34 -14.43
C GLN A 290 1.05 -21.39 -13.95
N MET A 291 1.40 -20.56 -12.97
CA MET A 291 2.75 -20.56 -12.41
C MET A 291 3.05 -21.82 -11.62
N GLU A 292 2.07 -22.40 -10.94
CA GLU A 292 2.20 -23.64 -10.16
C GLU A 292 2.21 -24.91 -11.03
N GLU A 293 1.83 -24.83 -12.32
CA GLU A 293 2.10 -25.90 -13.30
C GLU A 293 3.59 -26.10 -13.57
N ILE A 294 4.42 -25.10 -13.25
CA ILE A 294 5.86 -25.17 -13.37
C ILE A 294 6.42 -25.85 -12.11
N GLU A 295 6.99 -27.06 -12.29
CA GLU A 295 7.58 -27.79 -11.16
C GLU A 295 8.63 -26.94 -10.42
N GLY A 296 8.50 -26.85 -9.09
CA GLY A 296 9.38 -26.03 -8.25
C GLY A 296 9.00 -24.55 -8.19
N ILE A 297 7.74 -24.21 -8.50
CA ILE A 297 7.14 -22.90 -8.20
C ILE A 297 5.92 -23.11 -7.32
N THR A 298 5.86 -22.40 -6.20
CA THR A 298 4.74 -22.51 -5.25
C THR A 298 4.35 -21.13 -4.72
N GLN A 299 3.06 -20.83 -4.72
CA GLN A 299 2.53 -19.61 -4.12
C GLN A 299 2.58 -19.70 -2.59
N VAL A 300 3.09 -18.64 -1.98
CA VAL A 300 3.15 -18.44 -0.53
C VAL A 300 2.16 -17.37 -0.11
N GLY A 301 1.59 -17.52 1.08
CA GLY A 301 0.49 -16.72 1.61
C GLY A 301 -0.84 -17.45 1.57
N ILE A 302 -1.89 -16.81 2.07
CA ILE A 302 -3.25 -17.37 2.18
C ILE A 302 -3.76 -17.82 0.81
N ARG A 303 -4.51 -18.94 0.81
CA ARG A 303 -5.18 -19.52 -0.36
C ARG A 303 -6.68 -19.66 -0.11
N PRO A 304 -7.52 -19.43 -1.15
CA PRO A 304 -7.18 -18.82 -2.45
C PRO A 304 -6.77 -17.35 -2.29
N LYS A 305 -6.01 -16.82 -3.25
CA LYS A 305 -5.64 -15.38 -3.23
C LYS A 305 -6.88 -14.50 -3.27
N GLU A 306 -6.83 -13.43 -2.47
CA GLU A 306 -7.86 -12.38 -2.41
C GLU A 306 -7.30 -11.00 -2.78
N HIS A 307 -5.99 -10.95 -3.10
CA HIS A 307 -5.31 -9.75 -3.58
C HIS A 307 -4.34 -10.08 -4.71
N ASP A 308 -4.05 -9.10 -5.58
CA ASP A 308 -3.22 -9.27 -6.77
C ASP A 308 -1.71 -9.36 -6.47
N LEU A 309 -1.26 -8.91 -5.32
CA LEU A 309 0.11 -9.14 -4.89
C LEU A 309 0.28 -10.61 -4.55
N THR A 310 1.20 -11.26 -5.25
CA THR A 310 1.52 -12.68 -5.05
C THR A 310 3.01 -12.85 -4.80
N ARG A 311 3.35 -13.71 -3.84
CA ARG A 311 4.71 -14.19 -3.62
C ARG A 311 4.80 -15.63 -4.04
N PHE A 312 5.87 -15.97 -4.78
CA PHE A 312 6.21 -17.34 -5.14
C PHE A 312 7.55 -17.71 -4.51
N GLU A 313 7.62 -18.92 -3.98
CA GLU A 313 8.89 -19.63 -3.78
C GLU A 313 9.25 -20.34 -5.08
N THR A 314 10.51 -20.24 -5.48
CA THR A 314 10.95 -20.62 -6.81
C THR A 314 12.29 -21.38 -6.78
N PRO A 315 12.39 -22.49 -6.02
CA PRO A 315 13.63 -23.29 -5.94
C PRO A 315 14.14 -23.78 -7.30
N VAL A 316 13.28 -23.93 -8.31
CA VAL A 316 13.69 -24.28 -9.67
C VAL A 316 14.65 -23.24 -10.27
N PHE A 317 14.36 -21.95 -10.11
CA PHE A 317 15.25 -20.90 -10.59
C PHE A 317 16.53 -20.77 -9.76
N ASP A 318 16.47 -21.11 -8.48
CA ASP A 318 17.67 -21.11 -7.64
C ASP A 318 18.64 -22.23 -8.04
N LYS A 319 18.14 -23.45 -8.29
CA LYS A 319 18.93 -24.55 -8.82
C LYS A 319 19.59 -24.22 -10.17
N ILE A 320 18.84 -23.62 -11.10
CA ILE A 320 19.39 -23.14 -12.36
C ILE A 320 20.50 -22.11 -12.10
N ALA A 321 20.27 -21.16 -11.18
CA ALA A 321 21.22 -20.10 -10.86
C ALA A 321 22.55 -20.64 -10.30
N GLU A 322 22.54 -21.76 -9.57
CA GLU A 322 23.76 -22.38 -9.03
C GLU A 322 24.74 -22.80 -10.14
N LYS A 323 24.22 -23.29 -11.26
CA LYS A 323 25.02 -23.78 -12.39
C LYS A 323 25.19 -22.78 -13.54
N HIS A 324 24.28 -21.79 -13.63
CA HIS A 324 24.27 -20.82 -14.73
C HIS A 324 25.44 -19.81 -14.62
N PRO A 325 26.16 -19.48 -15.73
CA PRO A 325 27.31 -18.55 -15.70
C PRO A 325 26.95 -17.16 -15.14
N ARG A 326 25.70 -16.68 -15.36
CA ARG A 326 25.19 -15.41 -14.83
C ARG A 326 24.61 -15.55 -13.42
N ARG A 327 24.63 -16.74 -12.85
CA ARG A 327 24.04 -17.03 -11.53
C ARG A 327 22.62 -16.45 -11.39
N GLY A 328 22.28 -15.84 -10.26
CA GLY A 328 20.95 -15.27 -10.02
C GLY A 328 20.52 -14.14 -10.96
N PHE A 329 21.42 -13.58 -11.76
CA PHE A 329 21.06 -12.53 -12.74
C PHE A 329 20.37 -13.10 -13.99
N PHE A 330 20.49 -14.39 -14.26
CA PHE A 330 19.95 -15.01 -15.49
C PHE A 330 18.45 -14.79 -15.62
N LEU A 331 17.67 -14.99 -14.55
CA LEU A 331 16.22 -14.87 -14.57
C LEU A 331 15.79 -13.47 -14.98
N TYR A 332 16.39 -12.44 -14.37
CA TYR A 332 16.13 -11.04 -14.74
C TYR A 332 16.45 -10.77 -16.22
N GLU A 333 17.60 -11.28 -16.72
CA GLU A 333 18.04 -11.07 -18.09
C GLU A 333 17.13 -11.78 -19.10
N GLU A 334 16.71 -13.02 -18.82
CA GLU A 334 15.81 -13.80 -19.67
C GLU A 334 14.40 -13.18 -19.72
N LEU A 335 13.86 -12.73 -18.59
CA LEU A 335 12.58 -12.02 -18.55
C LEU A 335 12.66 -10.71 -19.32
N LYS A 336 13.75 -9.95 -19.17
CA LYS A 336 13.93 -8.68 -19.89
C LYS A 336 13.99 -8.87 -21.41
N LYS A 337 14.59 -9.95 -21.92
CA LYS A 337 14.58 -10.31 -23.35
C LYS A 337 13.15 -10.55 -23.88
N ARG A 338 12.21 -10.90 -23.00
CA ARG A 338 10.80 -11.12 -23.29
C ARG A 338 9.93 -9.90 -22.96
N ASN A 339 10.53 -8.73 -22.76
CA ASN A 339 9.85 -7.51 -22.31
C ASN A 339 9.08 -7.68 -20.99
N VAL A 340 9.44 -8.64 -20.15
CA VAL A 340 8.90 -8.83 -18.79
C VAL A 340 9.91 -8.28 -17.79
N VAL A 341 9.46 -7.34 -16.95
CA VAL A 341 10.31 -6.66 -15.96
C VAL A 341 9.63 -6.60 -14.59
N GLY A 342 10.34 -6.09 -13.58
CA GLY A 342 9.75 -5.89 -12.24
C GLY A 342 10.19 -6.95 -11.23
N ILE A 343 10.86 -8.01 -11.65
CA ILE A 343 11.54 -8.95 -10.75
C ILE A 343 12.93 -8.39 -10.41
N LYS A 344 13.29 -8.45 -9.14
CA LYS A 344 14.56 -7.89 -8.65
C LYS A 344 15.76 -8.72 -9.18
N ARG A 345 16.80 -8.03 -9.63
CA ARG A 345 18.05 -8.67 -10.07
C ARG A 345 18.65 -9.57 -8.97
N GLY A 346 19.09 -10.75 -9.35
CA GLY A 346 19.71 -11.71 -8.43
C GLY A 346 18.74 -12.50 -7.56
N GLN A 347 17.44 -12.26 -7.68
CA GLN A 347 16.43 -12.92 -6.87
C GLN A 347 15.84 -14.12 -7.59
N THR A 348 16.21 -15.34 -7.14
CA THR A 348 15.82 -16.63 -7.75
C THR A 348 15.14 -17.59 -6.78
N LYS A 349 15.37 -17.43 -5.46
CA LYS A 349 14.75 -18.29 -4.44
C LYS A 349 13.26 -18.04 -4.26
N TRP A 350 12.89 -16.81 -4.42
CA TRP A 350 11.52 -16.34 -4.33
C TRP A 350 11.41 -14.97 -4.99
N PHE A 351 10.22 -14.61 -5.43
CA PHE A 351 9.92 -13.24 -5.84
C PHE A 351 8.46 -12.90 -5.56
N LYS A 352 8.16 -11.61 -5.56
CA LYS A 352 6.79 -11.12 -5.52
C LYS A 352 6.49 -10.31 -6.77
N CYS A 353 5.25 -10.44 -7.24
CA CYS A 353 4.78 -9.81 -8.46
C CYS A 353 3.30 -9.47 -8.36
N SER A 354 2.80 -8.77 -9.36
CA SER A 354 1.39 -8.47 -9.54
C SER A 354 1.06 -8.45 -11.03
N VAL A 355 -0.04 -9.05 -11.38
CA VAL A 355 -0.61 -9.03 -12.75
C VAL A 355 -1.76 -8.03 -12.89
N TYR A 356 -1.93 -7.14 -11.91
CA TYR A 356 -2.98 -6.13 -11.93
C TYR A 356 -2.94 -5.26 -13.18
N GLY A 357 -4.08 -5.15 -13.85
CA GLY A 357 -4.24 -4.32 -15.05
C GLY A 357 -3.71 -4.93 -16.34
N PHE A 358 -3.28 -6.20 -16.35
CA PHE A 358 -2.97 -6.93 -17.57
C PHE A 358 -4.20 -7.60 -18.17
N SER A 359 -4.17 -7.79 -19.52
CA SER A 359 -5.13 -8.63 -20.22
C SER A 359 -4.84 -10.13 -19.97
N GLU A 360 -5.77 -11.01 -20.31
CA GLU A 360 -5.55 -12.45 -20.18
C GLU A 360 -4.43 -12.94 -21.08
N GLU A 361 -4.33 -12.42 -22.33
CA GLU A 361 -3.22 -12.75 -23.23
C GLU A 361 -1.86 -12.34 -22.64
N GLN A 362 -1.78 -11.14 -22.00
CA GLN A 362 -0.55 -10.71 -21.35
C GLN A 362 -0.20 -11.58 -20.16
N ILE A 363 -1.18 -12.02 -19.38
CA ILE A 363 -0.99 -12.91 -18.22
C ILE A 363 -0.47 -14.28 -18.68
N ASN A 364 -1.09 -14.86 -19.72
CA ASN A 364 -0.66 -16.12 -20.31
C ASN A 364 0.77 -15.99 -20.85
N TYR A 365 1.07 -14.96 -21.62
CA TYR A 365 2.42 -14.69 -22.12
C TYR A 365 3.48 -14.59 -21.00
N ILE A 366 3.11 -13.95 -19.87
CA ILE A 366 4.01 -13.87 -18.72
C ILE A 366 4.27 -15.26 -18.13
N ALA A 367 3.22 -16.06 -17.91
CA ALA A 367 3.37 -17.42 -17.37
C ALA A 367 4.18 -18.33 -18.31
N ASP A 368 3.88 -18.27 -19.62
CA ASP A 368 4.63 -19.00 -20.65
C ASP A 368 6.10 -18.60 -20.67
N SER A 369 6.39 -17.29 -20.48
CA SER A 369 7.78 -16.81 -20.39
C SER A 369 8.56 -17.46 -19.26
N PHE A 370 7.96 -17.68 -18.09
CA PHE A 370 8.59 -18.38 -16.98
C PHE A 370 8.78 -19.87 -17.30
N LYS A 371 7.78 -20.51 -17.90
CA LYS A 371 7.83 -21.93 -18.31
C LYS A 371 8.93 -22.18 -19.34
N GLU A 372 9.00 -21.36 -20.39
CA GLU A 372 10.04 -21.41 -21.41
C GLU A 372 11.46 -21.23 -20.84
N ILE A 373 11.63 -20.37 -19.83
CA ILE A 373 12.93 -20.19 -19.17
C ILE A 373 13.34 -21.46 -18.44
N VAL A 374 12.43 -22.13 -17.73
CA VAL A 374 12.73 -23.41 -17.07
C VAL A 374 13.09 -24.47 -18.08
N GLU A 375 12.31 -24.63 -19.16
CA GLU A 375 12.61 -25.62 -20.20
C GLU A 375 13.95 -25.36 -20.92
N LYS A 376 14.25 -24.09 -21.22
CA LYS A 376 15.53 -23.67 -21.83
C LYS A 376 16.75 -24.09 -21.02
N TYR A 377 16.64 -24.07 -19.69
CA TYR A 377 17.75 -24.39 -18.78
C TYR A 377 17.55 -25.68 -18.00
N LYS A 378 16.75 -26.59 -18.55
CA LYS A 378 16.42 -27.89 -17.95
C LYS A 378 17.66 -28.73 -17.65
N GLU A 379 18.70 -28.62 -18.47
CA GLU A 379 19.99 -29.32 -18.26
C GLU A 379 20.70 -28.89 -16.96
N TYR A 380 20.33 -27.78 -16.35
CA TYR A 380 20.87 -27.29 -15.09
C TYR A 380 20.09 -27.81 -13.87
N LEU A 381 18.96 -28.46 -14.05
CA LEU A 381 18.17 -29.03 -12.97
C LEU A 381 18.68 -30.44 -12.60
#